data_cf3900531cff442754ed7334bdae931a
#
_entry.id   cf3900531cff442754ed7334bdae931a
#
_cell.length_a   1.000
_cell.length_b   1.000
_cell.length_c   1.000
_cell.angle_alpha   90.00
_cell.angle_beta   90.00
_cell.angle_gamma   90.00
#
_symmetry.space_group_name_H-M   'P 1'
#
loop_
_entity.id
_entity.type
_entity.pdbx_description
1 polymer ?
#
loop_
_entity_poly.entity_id
_entity_poly.type
_entity_poly.pdbx_seq_one_letter_code
_entity_poly.pdbx_strand_id
1 'polypeptide(L)'
;MASAAAGGLPVLFSYFRSSCSYRVRIALAHKGVEHATRAVNLLKSEHKAPEFLALNPLGLVPALQIDGHTLAQSVAILEYLEETRPSPALLPGTPAERAQVRWLCQTICADTQPVQNLSVMNHAASLAGRESAKKEWASHYIRRGLSAFESGVASFGGEFCAAGVQRDEVWH
;
A
#
# COMPACT_ATOMS: atom_id res chain seq x y z
N MET A 1 12.65 14.64 24.42
CA MET A 1 13.98 14.12 24.09
C MET A 1 13.75 12.90 23.19
N ALA A 2 14.01 13.04 21.90
CA ALA A 2 13.89 11.95 20.95
C ALA A 2 15.07 11.01 21.18
N SER A 3 14.79 9.78 21.58
CA SER A 3 15.77 8.69 21.62
C SER A 3 16.27 8.45 20.21
N ALA A 4 17.55 8.70 19.96
CA ALA A 4 18.22 8.34 18.71
C ALA A 4 18.14 6.82 18.58
N ALA A 5 17.36 6.34 17.62
CA ALA A 5 17.21 4.93 17.33
C ALA A 5 18.57 4.35 16.90
N ALA A 6 19.03 3.34 17.62
CA ALA A 6 20.11 2.45 17.20
C ALA A 6 19.59 1.55 16.06
N GLY A 7 19.46 2.11 14.85
CA GLY A 7 19.02 1.39 13.67
C GLY A 7 19.68 1.99 12.43
N GLY A 8 20.29 1.14 11.59
CA GLY A 8 20.80 1.57 10.30
C GLY A 8 19.71 2.19 9.42
N LEU A 9 20.09 2.70 8.25
CA LEU A 9 19.17 3.26 7.27
C LEU A 9 18.04 2.26 6.98
N PRO A 10 16.76 2.66 7.05
CA PRO A 10 15.63 1.80 6.68
C PRO A 10 15.79 1.18 5.29
N VAL A 11 15.32 -0.04 5.10
CA VAL A 11 15.42 -0.76 3.83
C VAL A 11 14.04 -1.16 3.34
N LEU A 12 13.63 -0.60 2.20
CA LEU A 12 12.39 -0.95 1.53
C LEU A 12 12.64 -2.01 0.44
N PHE A 13 12.05 -3.19 0.59
CA PHE A 13 11.99 -4.22 -0.43
C PHE A 13 10.80 -3.93 -1.34
N SER A 14 11.07 -3.66 -2.60
CA SER A 14 10.09 -3.07 -3.52
C SER A 14 10.22 -3.64 -4.93
N TYR A 15 9.11 -3.62 -5.67
CA TYR A 15 9.08 -3.83 -7.10
C TYR A 15 8.48 -2.60 -7.79
N PHE A 16 9.12 -2.10 -8.84
CA PHE A 16 8.75 -0.81 -9.46
C PHE A 16 7.31 -0.75 -9.98
N ARG A 17 6.73 -1.89 -10.42
CA ARG A 17 5.34 -1.98 -10.89
C ARG A 17 4.33 -2.32 -9.79
N SER A 18 4.78 -2.54 -8.56
CA SER A 18 3.86 -2.87 -7.46
C SER A 18 3.17 -1.60 -6.94
N SER A 19 1.86 -1.54 -7.07
CA SER A 19 1.03 -0.48 -6.47
C SER A 19 1.10 -0.52 -4.95
N CYS A 20 1.19 -1.71 -4.34
CA CYS A 20 1.37 -1.85 -2.89
C CYS A 20 2.69 -1.24 -2.41
N SER A 21 3.80 -1.50 -3.14
CA SER A 21 5.09 -0.87 -2.84
C SER A 21 5.06 0.63 -3.10
N TYR A 22 4.30 1.08 -4.10
CA TYR A 22 4.18 2.50 -4.43
C TYR A 22 3.55 3.31 -3.30
N ARG A 23 2.53 2.77 -2.62
CA ARG A 23 1.93 3.40 -1.43
C ARG A 23 2.99 3.70 -0.36
N VAL A 24 3.86 2.74 -0.08
CA VAL A 24 4.92 2.90 0.93
C VAL A 24 5.98 3.89 0.46
N ARG A 25 6.36 3.88 -0.83
CA ARG A 25 7.27 4.89 -1.40
C ARG A 25 6.73 6.31 -1.24
N ILE A 26 5.43 6.51 -1.52
CA ILE A 26 4.77 7.82 -1.34
C ILE A 26 4.84 8.24 0.14
N ALA A 27 4.47 7.35 1.06
CA ALA A 27 4.45 7.66 2.48
C ALA A 27 5.85 8.00 3.04
N LEU A 28 6.87 7.22 2.66
CA LEU A 28 8.25 7.48 3.06
C LEU A 28 8.74 8.83 2.52
N ALA A 29 8.45 9.14 1.26
CA ALA A 29 8.80 10.41 0.64
C ALA A 29 8.08 11.59 1.32
N HIS A 30 6.77 11.49 1.54
CA HIS A 30 5.96 12.52 2.19
C HIS A 30 6.44 12.81 3.62
N LYS A 31 6.81 11.76 4.36
CA LYS A 31 7.34 11.91 5.73
C LYS A 31 8.84 12.23 5.78
N GLY A 32 9.51 12.42 4.65
CA GLY A 32 10.95 12.73 4.59
C GLY A 32 11.82 11.62 5.18
N VAL A 33 11.39 10.35 5.13
CA VAL A 33 12.14 9.23 5.67
C VAL A 33 13.15 8.73 4.63
N GLU A 34 14.43 9.02 4.86
CA GLU A 34 15.51 8.45 4.07
C GLU A 34 15.54 6.93 4.20
N HIS A 35 15.72 6.22 3.09
CA HIS A 35 15.76 4.76 3.07
C HIS A 35 16.53 4.22 1.87
N ALA A 36 17.09 3.04 2.01
CA ALA A 36 17.60 2.27 0.88
C ALA A 36 16.46 1.47 0.24
N THR A 37 16.48 1.37 -1.08
CA THR A 37 15.52 0.50 -1.80
C THR A 37 16.26 -0.75 -2.30
N ARG A 38 15.74 -1.93 -1.93
CA ARG A 38 16.13 -3.22 -2.51
C ARG A 38 15.06 -3.68 -3.50
N ALA A 39 15.45 -3.75 -4.78
CA ALA A 39 14.58 -4.27 -5.81
C ALA A 39 14.37 -5.79 -5.62
N VAL A 40 13.10 -6.22 -5.72
CA VAL A 40 12.70 -7.64 -5.70
C VAL A 40 12.01 -7.94 -7.02
N ASN A 41 12.66 -8.67 -7.90
CA ASN A 41 12.14 -8.94 -9.23
C ASN A 41 11.06 -10.04 -9.21
N LEU A 42 9.80 -9.63 -9.28
CA LEU A 42 8.66 -10.54 -9.27
C LEU A 42 8.62 -11.46 -10.51
N LEU A 43 9.12 -11.01 -11.65
CA LEU A 43 9.17 -11.82 -12.88
C LEU A 43 10.21 -12.93 -12.78
N LYS A 44 11.28 -12.73 -11.99
CA LYS A 44 12.29 -13.74 -11.68
C LYS A 44 11.94 -14.56 -10.43
N SER A 45 10.76 -14.36 -9.87
CA SER A 45 10.32 -15.05 -8.64
C SER A 45 11.21 -14.81 -7.42
N GLU A 46 11.97 -13.72 -7.35
CA GLU A 46 12.84 -13.41 -6.21
C GLU A 46 12.06 -13.26 -4.89
N HIS A 47 10.77 -12.88 -4.96
CA HIS A 47 9.88 -12.86 -3.80
C HIS A 47 9.55 -14.24 -3.22
N LYS A 48 9.91 -15.32 -3.90
CA LYS A 48 9.74 -16.72 -3.44
C LYS A 48 11.04 -17.31 -2.93
N ALA A 49 12.16 -16.58 -3.00
CA ALA A 49 13.44 -17.05 -2.49
C ALA A 49 13.38 -17.17 -0.94
N PRO A 50 14.06 -18.16 -0.34
CA PRO A 50 14.04 -18.36 1.11
C PRO A 50 14.39 -17.12 1.91
N GLU A 51 15.34 -16.33 1.43
CA GLU A 51 15.81 -15.09 2.05
C GLU A 51 14.68 -14.03 2.12
N PHE A 52 13.87 -13.94 1.07
CA PHE A 52 12.74 -13.01 1.07
C PHE A 52 11.54 -13.57 1.87
N LEU A 53 11.30 -14.88 1.81
CA LEU A 53 10.24 -15.51 2.60
C LEU A 53 10.50 -15.41 4.11
N ALA A 54 11.77 -15.34 4.53
CA ALA A 54 12.13 -15.04 5.92
C ALA A 54 11.75 -13.61 6.35
N LEU A 55 11.68 -12.64 5.42
CA LEU A 55 11.23 -11.27 5.67
C LEU A 55 9.71 -11.16 5.61
N ASN A 56 9.09 -11.81 4.64
CA ASN A 56 7.64 -11.84 4.47
C ASN A 56 7.19 -13.23 4.00
N PRO A 57 6.63 -14.05 4.90
CA PRO A 57 6.20 -15.42 4.58
C PRO A 57 5.17 -15.54 3.45
N LEU A 58 4.40 -14.48 3.19
CA LEU A 58 3.47 -14.45 2.04
C LEU A 58 4.19 -14.29 0.70
N GLY A 59 5.48 -13.96 0.69
CA GLY A 59 6.23 -13.72 -0.55
C GLY A 59 5.65 -12.55 -1.36
N LEU A 60 5.28 -11.46 -0.72
CA LEU A 60 4.70 -10.27 -1.37
C LEU A 60 5.51 -9.02 -1.03
N VAL A 61 5.60 -8.11 -1.98
CA VAL A 61 6.14 -6.76 -1.75
C VAL A 61 5.00 -5.78 -1.47
N PRO A 62 5.21 -4.73 -0.63
CA PRO A 62 6.46 -4.37 0.02
C PRO A 62 6.75 -5.14 1.30
N ALA A 63 8.02 -5.14 1.71
CA ALA A 63 8.46 -5.33 3.08
C ALA A 63 9.38 -4.15 3.45
N LEU A 64 9.33 -3.70 4.70
CA LEU A 64 10.12 -2.57 5.20
C LEU A 64 10.87 -2.99 6.47
N GLN A 65 12.19 -2.86 6.45
CA GLN A 65 13.00 -2.94 7.66
C GLN A 65 13.22 -1.52 8.18
N ILE A 66 12.76 -1.24 9.39
CA ILE A 66 12.81 0.07 10.01
C ILE A 66 12.79 -0.07 11.53
N ASP A 67 13.56 0.75 12.24
CA ASP A 67 13.58 0.81 13.70
C ASP A 67 13.80 -0.56 14.39
N GLY A 68 14.59 -1.45 13.76
CA GLY A 68 14.84 -2.80 14.25
C GLY A 68 13.70 -3.81 13.96
N HIS A 69 12.65 -3.41 13.27
CA HIS A 69 11.51 -4.25 12.90
C HIS A 69 11.51 -4.59 11.41
N THR A 70 10.94 -5.74 11.07
CA THR A 70 10.58 -6.09 9.69
C THR A 70 9.07 -6.06 9.58
N LEU A 71 8.55 -5.16 8.76
CA LEU A 71 7.13 -4.93 8.56
C LEU A 71 6.71 -5.38 7.15
N ALA A 72 5.57 -6.03 7.05
CA ALA A 72 4.92 -6.37 5.79
C ALA A 72 3.49 -5.81 5.79
N GLN A 73 2.79 -5.89 4.64
CA GLN A 73 1.49 -5.27 4.39
C GLN A 73 1.55 -3.74 4.30
N SER A 74 1.27 -3.21 3.11
CA SER A 74 1.43 -1.77 2.86
C SER A 74 0.64 -0.89 3.82
N VAL A 75 -0.58 -1.26 4.19
CA VAL A 75 -1.41 -0.47 5.12
C VAL A 75 -0.82 -0.50 6.52
N ALA A 76 -0.37 -1.67 7.02
CA ALA A 76 0.28 -1.76 8.32
C ALA A 76 1.56 -0.91 8.38
N ILE A 77 2.34 -0.87 7.29
CA ILE A 77 3.52 -0.01 7.19
C ILE A 77 3.12 1.47 7.23
N LEU A 78 2.05 1.87 6.54
CA LEU A 78 1.56 3.25 6.56
C LEU A 78 1.10 3.66 7.97
N GLU A 79 0.33 2.81 8.65
CA GLU A 79 -0.11 3.06 10.03
C GLU A 79 1.09 3.16 10.99
N TYR A 80 2.09 2.27 10.87
CA TYR A 80 3.31 2.36 11.66
C TYR A 80 4.05 3.70 11.44
N LEU A 81 4.18 4.13 10.17
CA LEU A 81 4.80 5.41 9.85
C LEU A 81 4.00 6.58 10.41
N GLU A 82 2.68 6.51 10.39
CA GLU A 82 1.80 7.54 10.96
C GLU A 82 1.95 7.63 12.47
N GLU A 83 1.98 6.50 13.18
CA GLU A 83 2.10 6.45 14.63
C GLU A 83 3.48 6.87 15.15
N THR A 84 4.55 6.48 14.44
CA THR A 84 5.93 6.73 14.87
C THR A 84 6.52 8.04 14.33
N ARG A 85 5.94 8.58 13.28
CA ARG A 85 6.32 9.81 12.58
C ARG A 85 5.07 10.62 12.23
N PRO A 86 4.41 11.22 13.26
CA PRO A 86 3.07 11.81 13.08
C PRO A 86 3.04 13.04 12.16
N SER A 87 4.18 13.69 11.92
CA SER A 87 4.25 14.89 11.07
C SER A 87 5.21 14.66 9.90
N PRO A 88 4.81 15.07 8.67
CA PRO A 88 3.46 15.47 8.26
C PRO A 88 2.48 14.31 8.34
N ALA A 89 1.21 14.59 8.66
CA ALA A 89 0.20 13.57 8.88
C ALA A 89 -0.27 12.91 7.58
N LEU A 90 -0.48 11.58 7.61
CA LEU A 90 -1.16 10.83 6.54
C LEU A 90 -2.66 10.72 6.80
N LEU A 91 -3.07 10.84 8.08
CA LEU A 91 -4.45 10.74 8.54
C LEU A 91 -4.81 11.98 9.37
N PRO A 92 -5.03 13.13 8.73
CA PRO A 92 -5.44 14.34 9.42
C PRO A 92 -6.89 14.26 9.90
N GLY A 93 -7.30 15.27 10.67
CA GLY A 93 -8.69 15.47 11.06
C GLY A 93 -9.16 14.68 12.26
N THR A 94 -10.48 14.63 12.39
CA THR A 94 -11.21 13.97 13.49
C THR A 94 -11.18 12.44 13.34
N PRO A 95 -11.52 11.68 14.39
CA PRO A 95 -11.66 10.23 14.27
C PRO A 95 -12.62 9.77 13.17
N ALA A 96 -13.69 10.53 12.91
CA ALA A 96 -14.65 10.21 11.85
C ALA A 96 -14.03 10.42 10.44
N GLU A 97 -13.34 11.53 10.21
CA GLU A 97 -12.63 11.81 8.95
C GLU A 97 -11.52 10.78 8.71
N ARG A 98 -10.76 10.44 9.74
CA ARG A 98 -9.74 9.37 9.66
C ARG A 98 -10.35 8.01 9.31
N ALA A 99 -11.56 7.71 9.81
CA ALA A 99 -12.29 6.49 9.45
C ALA A 99 -12.74 6.52 7.97
N GLN A 100 -13.17 7.66 7.45
CA GLN A 100 -13.53 7.85 6.04
C GLN A 100 -12.32 7.65 5.11
N VAL A 101 -11.16 8.22 5.47
CA VAL A 101 -9.90 7.99 4.74
C VAL A 101 -9.57 6.49 4.72
N ARG A 102 -9.65 5.82 5.87
CA ARG A 102 -9.40 4.38 5.96
C ARG A 102 -10.39 3.56 5.13
N TRP A 103 -11.67 3.97 5.10
CA TRP A 103 -12.66 3.31 4.24
C TRP A 103 -12.27 3.38 2.77
N LEU A 104 -11.91 4.56 2.25
CA LEU A 104 -11.39 4.70 0.88
C LEU A 104 -10.14 3.84 0.64
N CYS A 105 -9.20 3.86 1.58
CA CYS A 105 -8.00 3.02 1.49
C CYS A 105 -8.36 1.53 1.42
N GLN A 106 -9.27 1.04 2.26
CA GLN A 106 -9.64 -0.37 2.31
C GLN A 106 -10.42 -0.80 1.07
N THR A 107 -11.26 0.06 0.50
CA THR A 107 -11.92 -0.20 -0.80
C THR A 107 -10.90 -0.58 -1.88
N ILE A 108 -9.72 0.04 -1.87
CA ILE A 108 -8.64 -0.29 -2.81
C ILE A 108 -7.78 -1.45 -2.27
N CYS A 109 -7.37 -1.39 -1.00
CA CYS A 109 -6.34 -2.27 -0.45
C CYS A 109 -6.87 -3.66 -0.08
N ALA A 110 -8.13 -3.79 0.30
CA ALA A 110 -8.77 -5.03 0.69
C ALA A 110 -9.69 -5.59 -0.40
N ASP A 111 -10.51 -4.74 -1.01
CA ASP A 111 -11.61 -5.20 -1.86
C ASP A 111 -11.30 -5.18 -3.37
N THR A 112 -10.33 -4.37 -3.81
CA THR A 112 -10.05 -4.20 -5.25
C THR A 112 -8.70 -4.82 -5.63
N GLN A 113 -7.59 -4.33 -5.08
CA GLN A 113 -6.26 -4.71 -5.53
C GLN A 113 -5.95 -6.20 -5.28
N PRO A 114 -6.23 -6.82 -4.12
CA PRO A 114 -5.86 -8.21 -3.88
C PRO A 114 -6.58 -9.18 -4.81
N VAL A 115 -7.87 -8.95 -5.08
CA VAL A 115 -8.67 -9.87 -5.89
C VAL A 115 -8.34 -9.82 -7.38
N GLN A 116 -7.72 -8.74 -7.87
CA GLN A 116 -7.22 -8.61 -9.24
C GLN A 116 -5.70 -8.72 -9.35
N ASN A 117 -5.01 -9.19 -8.31
CA ASN A 117 -3.57 -9.42 -8.36
C ASN A 117 -3.24 -10.56 -9.37
N LEU A 118 -2.05 -10.51 -9.96
CA LEU A 118 -1.62 -11.41 -11.02
C LEU A 118 -1.77 -12.90 -10.64
N SER A 119 -1.42 -13.25 -9.41
CA SER A 119 -1.57 -14.64 -8.93
C SER A 119 -3.04 -15.09 -8.89
N VAL A 120 -3.96 -14.22 -8.47
CA VAL A 120 -5.40 -14.49 -8.43
C VAL A 120 -5.96 -14.59 -9.85
N MET A 121 -5.60 -13.67 -10.73
CA MET A 121 -6.02 -13.71 -12.15
C MET A 121 -5.52 -14.97 -12.87
N ASN A 122 -4.28 -15.38 -12.62
CA ASN A 122 -3.73 -16.62 -13.17
C ASN A 122 -4.50 -17.84 -12.68
N HIS A 123 -4.84 -17.88 -11.39
CA HIS A 123 -5.62 -18.97 -10.82
C HIS A 123 -7.05 -19.00 -11.38
N ALA A 124 -7.71 -17.86 -11.49
CA ALA A 124 -9.05 -17.75 -12.10
C ALA A 124 -9.06 -18.23 -13.55
N ALA A 125 -8.04 -17.86 -14.35
CA ALA A 125 -7.90 -18.32 -15.73
C ALA A 125 -7.67 -19.85 -15.82
N SER A 126 -6.87 -20.39 -14.90
CA SER A 126 -6.65 -21.85 -14.80
C SER A 126 -7.94 -22.60 -14.49
N LEU A 127 -8.74 -22.13 -13.52
CA LEU A 127 -10.03 -22.71 -13.19
C LEU A 127 -11.04 -22.61 -14.34
N ALA A 128 -11.02 -21.48 -15.08
CA ALA A 128 -11.91 -21.26 -16.21
C ALA A 128 -11.48 -21.99 -17.50
N GLY A 129 -10.26 -22.55 -17.54
CA GLY A 129 -9.69 -23.20 -18.71
C GLY A 129 -9.43 -22.25 -19.90
N ARG A 130 -9.37 -20.92 -19.67
CA ARG A 130 -9.17 -19.92 -20.73
C ARG A 130 -8.46 -18.66 -20.24
N GLU A 131 -7.48 -18.20 -21.03
CA GLU A 131 -6.64 -17.05 -20.69
C GLU A 131 -7.43 -15.73 -20.64
N SER A 132 -8.48 -15.57 -21.47
CA SER A 132 -9.33 -14.38 -21.50
C SER A 132 -10.01 -14.09 -20.15
N ALA A 133 -10.20 -15.11 -19.31
CA ALA A 133 -10.79 -14.96 -17.98
C ALA A 133 -10.01 -13.99 -17.07
N LYS A 134 -8.70 -13.83 -17.27
CA LYS A 134 -7.89 -12.83 -16.55
C LYS A 134 -8.43 -11.42 -16.73
N LYS A 135 -8.68 -11.03 -17.97
CA LYS A 135 -9.17 -9.68 -18.30
C LYS A 135 -10.58 -9.48 -17.79
N GLU A 136 -11.45 -10.47 -17.94
CA GLU A 136 -12.84 -10.41 -17.47
C GLU A 136 -12.88 -10.27 -15.95
N TRP A 137 -12.13 -11.12 -15.25
CA TRP A 137 -12.01 -11.09 -13.79
C TRP A 137 -11.50 -9.74 -13.29
N ALA A 138 -10.37 -9.28 -13.81
CA ALA A 138 -9.78 -8.00 -13.44
C ALA A 138 -10.75 -6.84 -13.70
N SER A 139 -11.37 -6.78 -14.88
CA SER A 139 -12.31 -5.72 -15.25
C SER A 139 -13.53 -5.67 -14.32
N HIS A 140 -14.04 -6.84 -13.93
CA HIS A 140 -15.17 -6.92 -13.00
C HIS A 140 -14.82 -6.29 -11.63
N TYR A 141 -13.74 -6.73 -11.00
CA TYR A 141 -13.38 -6.27 -9.66
C TYR A 141 -12.86 -4.84 -9.64
N ILE A 142 -12.11 -4.43 -10.66
CA ILE A 142 -11.63 -3.05 -10.78
C ILE A 142 -12.82 -2.09 -10.94
N ARG A 143 -13.77 -2.37 -11.83
CA ARG A 143 -14.94 -1.52 -12.01
C ARG A 143 -15.77 -1.42 -10.74
N ARG A 144 -16.06 -2.56 -10.09
CA ARG A 144 -16.79 -2.61 -8.83
C ARG A 144 -16.11 -1.75 -7.75
N GLY A 145 -14.80 -1.93 -7.56
CA GLY A 145 -14.05 -1.22 -6.53
C GLY A 145 -13.93 0.28 -6.81
N LEU A 146 -13.64 0.67 -8.05
CA LEU A 146 -13.54 2.08 -8.42
C LEU A 146 -14.91 2.79 -8.37
N SER A 147 -16.01 2.12 -8.73
CA SER A 147 -17.36 2.71 -8.59
C SER A 147 -17.71 2.94 -7.11
N ALA A 148 -17.35 2.00 -6.23
CA ALA A 148 -17.55 2.17 -4.79
C ALA A 148 -16.65 3.30 -4.22
N PHE A 149 -15.40 3.38 -4.66
CA PHE A 149 -14.49 4.45 -4.29
C PHE A 149 -15.03 5.82 -4.71
N GLU A 150 -15.48 5.96 -5.96
CA GLU A 150 -16.07 7.20 -6.48
C GLU A 150 -17.29 7.64 -5.68
N SER A 151 -18.19 6.69 -5.35
CA SER A 151 -19.35 6.98 -4.51
C SER A 151 -18.96 7.44 -3.11
N GLY A 152 -17.91 6.85 -2.53
CA GLY A 152 -17.35 7.28 -1.25
C GLY A 152 -16.80 8.70 -1.31
N VAL A 153 -15.99 9.00 -2.33
CA VAL A 153 -15.47 10.36 -2.55
C VAL A 153 -16.61 11.37 -2.72
N ALA A 154 -17.63 11.05 -3.49
CA ALA A 154 -18.79 11.92 -3.67
C ALA A 154 -19.57 12.16 -2.37
N SER A 155 -19.56 11.20 -1.44
CA SER A 155 -20.30 11.28 -0.18
C SER A 155 -19.62 12.12 0.88
N PHE A 156 -18.28 12.08 0.96
CA PHE A 156 -17.52 12.74 2.03
C PHE A 156 -16.22 13.41 1.57
N GLY A 157 -15.99 13.46 0.26
CA GLY A 157 -14.90 14.23 -0.32
C GLY A 157 -15.16 15.73 -0.27
N GLY A 158 -14.09 16.49 -0.33
CA GLY A 158 -14.12 17.95 -0.46
C GLY A 158 -13.33 18.39 -1.69
N GLU A 159 -12.46 19.38 -1.55
CA GLU A 159 -11.49 19.74 -2.59
C GLU A 159 -10.55 18.56 -2.95
N PHE A 160 -10.30 17.68 -1.98
CA PHE A 160 -9.55 16.43 -2.11
C PHE A 160 -10.45 15.22 -1.83
N CYS A 161 -9.90 14.02 -1.99
CA CYS A 161 -10.62 12.75 -1.77
C CYS A 161 -11.18 12.59 -0.35
N ALA A 162 -10.69 13.34 0.63
CA ALA A 162 -11.21 13.38 1.99
C ALA A 162 -11.37 14.84 2.44
N ALA A 163 -12.49 15.14 3.09
CA ALA A 163 -12.70 16.41 3.75
C ALA A 163 -11.66 16.63 4.87
N GLY A 164 -11.29 17.88 5.12
CA GLY A 164 -10.31 18.23 6.18
C GLY A 164 -8.84 18.20 5.77
N VAL A 165 -8.51 17.73 4.57
CA VAL A 165 -7.15 17.86 4.01
C VAL A 165 -6.99 19.25 3.41
N GLN A 166 -6.01 20.03 3.89
CA GLN A 166 -5.72 21.36 3.36
C GLN A 166 -4.58 21.29 2.35
N ARG A 167 -4.59 22.22 1.36
CA ARG A 167 -3.57 22.28 0.28
C ARG A 167 -2.15 22.41 0.82
N ASP A 168 -1.97 23.13 1.91
CA ASP A 168 -0.66 23.43 2.48
C ASP A 168 -0.02 22.23 3.20
N GLU A 169 -0.79 21.18 3.46
CA GLU A 169 -0.31 19.94 4.09
C GLU A 169 0.14 18.86 3.09
N VAL A 170 -0.15 19.05 1.80
CA VAL A 170 0.01 17.96 0.80
C VAL A 170 1.25 18.11 -0.08
N TRP A 171 1.79 19.33 -0.26
CA TRP A 171 2.90 19.54 -1.20
C TRP A 171 3.85 20.66 -0.74
N HIS A 172 4.91 20.28 -0.06
CA HIS A 172 6.15 21.08 0.09
C HIS A 172 7.34 20.23 -0.28
#